data_eb7018f052595daec6fe6581b307e75f
#
_entry.id   eb7018f052595daec6fe6581b307e75f
#
_cell.length_a   1.000
_cell.length_b   1.000
_cell.length_c   1.000
_cell.angle_alpha   90.00
_cell.angle_beta   90.00
_cell.angle_gamma   90.00
#
_symmetry.space_group_name_H-M   'P 1'
#
loop_
_entity.id
_entity.type
_entity.pdbx_description
1 polymer ?
#
loop_
_entity_poly.entity_id
_entity_poly.type
_entity_poly.pdbx_seq_one_letter_code
_entity_poly.pdbx_strand_id
1 'polypeptide(L)'
;MASSLPPNVHISKHPCLRAKLSQLRSKSTNARETKALVHEIALLLGTDALSYLHLEEAGKDETPIGYEYTFETIDCSKITLVPILRSGLGMVEAVQTILPAPVSVHHLGLFREKLTLQPVEYYNNLPQSQAKVAKLAIIVDPIIATGQTCIAAIQSLKEWGVEKVIVLSVLGAIPGVTSAAAEWPEGTEIWVGGLDEGLTDKGMIKPGLGDIGDRLFLTLGK
;
A
#
# COMPACT_ATOMS: atom_id res chain seq x y z
N MET A 1 11.88 -3.77 -26.94
CA MET A 1 10.42 -3.82 -26.80
C MET A 1 10.11 -3.46 -25.36
N ALA A 2 9.39 -2.37 -25.10
CA ALA A 2 8.93 -2.09 -23.75
C ALA A 2 7.93 -3.19 -23.39
N SER A 3 8.25 -4.05 -22.42
CA SER A 3 7.33 -5.04 -21.91
C SER A 3 6.14 -4.29 -21.31
N SER A 4 4.93 -4.58 -21.77
CA SER A 4 3.73 -4.06 -21.14
C SER A 4 3.71 -4.48 -19.67
N LEU A 5 3.32 -3.56 -18.79
CA LEU A 5 3.14 -3.90 -17.38
C LEU A 5 2.09 -5.02 -17.22
N PRO A 6 2.20 -5.83 -16.16
CA PRO A 6 1.17 -6.81 -15.83
C PRO A 6 -0.21 -6.16 -15.70
N PRO A 7 -1.29 -6.86 -16.10
CA PRO A 7 -2.65 -6.28 -16.13
C PRO A 7 -3.18 -5.88 -14.73
N ASN A 8 -2.66 -6.48 -13.67
CA ASN A 8 -2.98 -6.20 -12.28
C ASN A 8 -2.09 -5.11 -11.65
N VAL A 9 -1.39 -4.32 -12.49
CA VAL A 9 -0.60 -3.15 -12.06
C VAL A 9 -1.24 -1.88 -12.59
N HIS A 10 -1.58 -0.98 -11.68
CA HIS A 10 -2.25 0.29 -11.96
C HIS A 10 -1.35 1.47 -11.56
N ILE A 11 -1.13 2.39 -12.48
CA ILE A 11 -0.40 3.63 -12.22
C ILE A 11 -1.41 4.76 -12.12
N SER A 12 -1.40 5.51 -11.01
CA SER A 12 -2.26 6.67 -10.88
C SER A 12 -1.95 7.72 -11.95
N LYS A 13 -2.99 8.18 -12.61
CA LYS A 13 -2.92 9.27 -13.60
C LYS A 13 -3.30 10.63 -12.99
N HIS A 14 -3.59 10.67 -11.69
CA HIS A 14 -4.06 11.86 -11.01
C HIS A 14 -3.00 12.98 -11.03
N PRO A 15 -3.26 14.16 -11.60
CA PRO A 15 -2.23 15.19 -11.78
C PRO A 15 -1.69 15.75 -10.45
N CYS A 16 -2.56 15.92 -9.44
CA CYS A 16 -2.12 16.36 -8.12
C CYS A 16 -1.21 15.33 -7.43
N LEU A 17 -1.47 14.04 -7.59
CA LEU A 17 -0.60 12.98 -7.07
C LEU A 17 0.78 13.08 -7.71
N ARG A 18 0.85 13.20 -9.03
CA ARG A 18 2.12 13.33 -9.77
C ARG A 18 2.91 14.55 -9.35
N ALA A 19 2.24 15.69 -9.13
CA ALA A 19 2.87 16.91 -8.63
C ALA A 19 3.45 16.71 -7.21
N LYS A 20 2.69 16.09 -6.31
CA LYS A 20 3.14 15.76 -4.94
C LYS A 20 4.30 14.76 -4.94
N LEU A 21 4.27 13.77 -5.80
CA LEU A 21 5.39 12.83 -5.98
C LEU A 21 6.65 13.56 -6.45
N SER A 22 6.53 14.54 -7.36
CA SER A 22 7.67 15.37 -7.77
C SER A 22 8.27 16.18 -6.62
N GLN A 23 7.43 16.75 -5.75
CA GLN A 23 7.88 17.42 -4.52
C GLN A 23 8.56 16.44 -3.56
N LEU A 24 7.95 15.26 -3.35
CA LEU A 24 8.49 14.22 -2.48
C LEU A 24 9.88 13.75 -2.93
N ARG A 25 10.18 13.73 -4.22
CA ARG A 25 11.51 13.36 -4.76
C ARG A 25 12.60 14.36 -4.40
N SER A 26 12.25 15.60 -4.08
CA SER A 26 13.23 16.65 -3.84
C SER A 26 14.10 16.37 -2.61
N LYS A 27 15.39 16.60 -2.75
CA LYS A 27 16.38 16.53 -1.65
C LYS A 27 16.09 17.56 -0.56
N SER A 28 15.48 18.70 -0.91
CA SER A 28 15.17 19.78 0.04
C SER A 28 13.93 19.52 0.89
N THR A 29 13.09 18.53 0.53
CA THR A 29 11.87 18.19 1.28
C THR A 29 12.25 17.61 2.64
N ASN A 30 11.87 18.29 3.72
CA ASN A 30 12.17 17.88 5.09
C ASN A 30 11.23 16.75 5.57
N ALA A 31 11.47 16.20 6.78
CA ALA A 31 10.72 15.05 7.29
C ALA A 31 9.23 15.37 7.54
N ARG A 32 8.89 16.59 7.96
CA ARG A 32 7.49 16.99 8.15
C ARG A 32 6.75 17.04 6.83
N GLU A 33 7.36 17.65 5.82
CA GLU A 33 6.82 17.70 4.46
C GLU A 33 6.75 16.29 3.83
N THR A 34 7.77 15.46 4.05
CA THR A 34 7.79 14.05 3.61
C THR A 34 6.58 13.30 4.17
N LYS A 35 6.29 13.42 5.47
CA LYS A 35 5.12 12.79 6.10
C LYS A 35 3.81 13.27 5.47
N ALA A 36 3.65 14.58 5.30
CA ALA A 36 2.46 15.15 4.69
C ALA A 36 2.27 14.67 3.25
N LEU A 37 3.33 14.69 2.44
CA LEU A 37 3.27 14.25 1.04
C LEU A 37 2.97 12.76 0.90
N VAL A 38 3.58 11.89 1.73
CA VAL A 38 3.29 10.45 1.74
C VAL A 38 1.83 10.20 2.09
N HIS A 39 1.31 10.88 3.12
CA HIS A 39 -0.11 10.79 3.52
C HIS A 39 -1.04 11.25 2.39
N GLU A 40 -0.80 12.42 1.81
CA GLU A 40 -1.63 12.99 0.76
C GLU A 40 -1.60 12.17 -0.55
N ILE A 41 -0.45 11.60 -0.91
CA ILE A 41 -0.32 10.67 -2.04
C ILE A 41 -1.09 9.37 -1.72
N ALA A 42 -0.99 8.86 -0.50
CA ALA A 42 -1.71 7.67 -0.08
C ALA A 42 -3.23 7.86 -0.09
N LEU A 43 -3.74 9.05 0.28
CA LEU A 43 -5.16 9.41 0.13
C LEU A 43 -5.61 9.33 -1.32
N LEU A 44 -4.91 10.00 -2.22
CA LEU A 44 -5.28 10.02 -3.64
C LEU A 44 -5.21 8.63 -4.27
N LEU A 45 -4.13 7.89 -3.98
CA LEU A 45 -3.93 6.54 -4.49
C LEU A 45 -4.97 5.56 -3.92
N GLY A 46 -5.24 5.66 -2.64
CA GLY A 46 -6.24 4.84 -1.96
C GLY A 46 -7.65 5.09 -2.49
N THR A 47 -8.01 6.35 -2.78
CA THR A 47 -9.29 6.70 -3.40
C THR A 47 -9.44 6.03 -4.77
N ASP A 48 -8.39 6.05 -5.60
CA ASP A 48 -8.40 5.35 -6.89
C ASP A 48 -8.55 3.83 -6.70
N ALA A 49 -7.75 3.24 -5.83
CA ALA A 49 -7.68 1.80 -5.61
C ALA A 49 -8.94 1.20 -4.95
N LEU A 50 -9.57 1.95 -4.05
CA LEU A 50 -10.75 1.49 -3.31
C LEU A 50 -12.08 1.82 -4.02
N SER A 51 -12.04 2.50 -5.18
CA SER A 51 -13.24 2.77 -5.99
C SER A 51 -13.97 1.54 -6.50
N TYR A 52 -13.32 0.38 -6.43
CA TYR A 52 -13.88 -0.93 -6.84
C TYR A 52 -14.47 -1.75 -5.67
N LEU A 53 -14.49 -1.18 -4.46
CA LEU A 53 -15.13 -1.86 -3.33
C LEU A 53 -16.65 -1.94 -3.57
N HIS A 54 -17.21 -3.07 -3.14
CA HIS A 54 -18.64 -3.32 -3.32
C HIS A 54 -19.46 -2.64 -2.22
N LEU A 55 -20.49 -1.89 -2.62
CA LEU A 55 -21.49 -1.35 -1.71
C LEU A 55 -22.54 -2.42 -1.39
N GLU A 56 -22.92 -2.50 -0.12
CA GLU A 56 -23.96 -3.38 0.39
C GLU A 56 -25.09 -2.52 1.01
N GLU A 57 -26.35 -2.91 0.78
CA GLU A 57 -27.48 -2.30 1.49
C GLU A 57 -27.47 -2.76 2.96
N ALA A 58 -27.38 -1.82 3.89
CA ALA A 58 -27.32 -2.09 5.32
C ALA A 58 -28.61 -1.73 6.07
N GLY A 59 -29.72 -1.58 5.34
CA GLY A 59 -31.03 -1.27 5.87
C GLY A 59 -31.55 0.09 5.43
N LYS A 60 -32.41 0.68 6.25
CA LYS A 60 -33.05 1.97 5.99
C LYS A 60 -32.82 2.91 7.15
N ASP A 61 -32.73 4.19 6.85
CA ASP A 61 -32.60 5.27 7.83
C ASP A 61 -33.43 6.48 7.40
N GLU A 62 -33.53 7.50 8.22
CA GLU A 62 -34.34 8.68 7.99
C GLU A 62 -33.50 9.95 7.96
N THR A 63 -33.77 10.80 6.99
CA THR A 63 -33.12 12.11 6.86
C THR A 63 -33.64 13.08 7.94
N PRO A 64 -32.90 14.16 8.27
CA PRO A 64 -33.34 15.16 9.24
C PRO A 64 -34.68 15.84 8.93
N ILE A 65 -35.18 15.72 7.71
CA ILE A 65 -36.45 16.25 7.26
C ILE A 65 -37.59 15.19 7.19
N GLY A 66 -37.32 13.95 7.72
CA GLY A 66 -38.33 12.91 7.86
C GLY A 66 -38.57 12.03 6.65
N TYR A 67 -37.61 11.90 5.75
CA TYR A 67 -37.72 11.01 4.57
C TYR A 67 -36.82 9.78 4.73
N GLU A 68 -37.42 8.61 4.55
CA GLU A 68 -36.72 7.33 4.55
C GLU A 68 -35.79 7.21 3.32
N TYR A 69 -34.59 6.61 3.51
CA TYR A 69 -33.67 6.28 2.44
C TYR A 69 -32.99 4.93 2.71
N THR A 70 -32.48 4.29 1.66
CA THR A 70 -31.67 3.08 1.79
C THR A 70 -30.27 3.47 2.26
N PHE A 71 -29.85 2.91 3.40
CA PHE A 71 -28.48 3.09 3.91
C PHE A 71 -27.55 2.09 3.25
N GLU A 72 -26.53 2.60 2.58
CA GLU A 72 -25.51 1.80 1.89
C GLU A 72 -24.19 1.90 2.66
N THR A 73 -23.45 0.79 2.71
CA THR A 73 -22.14 0.74 3.37
C THR A 73 -21.21 -0.25 2.69
N ILE A 74 -19.94 -0.25 3.14
CA ILE A 74 -18.95 -1.28 2.83
C ILE A 74 -18.74 -2.11 4.10
N ASP A 75 -18.75 -3.43 3.98
CA ASP A 75 -18.46 -4.30 5.12
C ASP A 75 -16.98 -4.26 5.50
N CYS A 76 -16.62 -3.26 6.29
CA CYS A 76 -15.26 -3.06 6.78
C CYS A 76 -14.75 -4.18 7.69
N SER A 77 -15.65 -5.05 8.23
CA SER A 77 -15.23 -6.21 9.03
C SER A 77 -14.48 -7.26 8.22
N LYS A 78 -14.66 -7.24 6.89
CA LYS A 78 -13.99 -8.13 5.93
C LYS A 78 -12.68 -7.54 5.38
N ILE A 79 -12.29 -6.35 5.83
CA ILE A 79 -11.09 -5.64 5.36
C ILE A 79 -10.06 -5.59 6.48
N THR A 80 -8.80 -5.77 6.12
CA THR A 80 -7.66 -5.52 7.01
C THR A 80 -6.62 -4.65 6.34
N LEU A 81 -6.00 -3.75 7.11
CA LEU A 81 -4.89 -2.91 6.67
C LEU A 81 -3.57 -3.49 7.18
N VAL A 82 -2.61 -3.63 6.28
CA VAL A 82 -1.34 -4.30 6.55
C VAL A 82 -0.17 -3.38 6.20
N PRO A 83 0.26 -2.50 7.12
CA PRO A 83 1.47 -1.71 6.92
C PRO A 83 2.71 -2.58 7.04
N ILE A 84 3.62 -2.43 6.07
CA ILE A 84 4.97 -3.01 6.16
C ILE A 84 5.84 -2.04 6.97
N LEU A 85 6.31 -2.52 8.10
CA LEU A 85 7.13 -1.72 9.02
C LEU A 85 8.51 -1.45 8.40
N ARG A 86 9.02 -0.26 8.58
CA ARG A 86 8.50 0.92 9.32
C ARG A 86 7.72 1.88 8.43
N SER A 87 8.11 2.02 7.15
CA SER A 87 7.65 3.07 6.22
C SER A 87 6.15 3.06 5.94
N GLY A 88 5.52 1.88 5.93
CA GLY A 88 4.08 1.73 5.73
C GLY A 88 3.22 2.47 6.77
N LEU A 89 3.75 2.73 7.97
CA LEU A 89 3.05 3.51 8.99
C LEU A 89 2.66 4.92 8.50
N GLY A 90 3.43 5.50 7.58
CA GLY A 90 3.13 6.82 7.02
C GLY A 90 1.88 6.86 6.13
N MET A 91 1.32 5.71 5.75
CA MET A 91 0.14 5.60 4.87
C MET A 91 -1.11 5.13 5.61
N VAL A 92 -1.00 4.62 6.85
CA VAL A 92 -2.10 4.00 7.60
C VAL A 92 -3.28 4.94 7.78
N GLU A 93 -3.03 6.14 8.32
CA GLU A 93 -4.07 7.13 8.60
C GLU A 93 -4.82 7.56 7.32
N ALA A 94 -4.09 7.71 6.21
CA ALA A 94 -4.68 8.06 4.93
C ALA A 94 -5.72 7.02 4.47
N VAL A 95 -5.37 5.73 4.54
CA VAL A 95 -6.29 4.66 4.12
C VAL A 95 -7.47 4.52 5.09
N GLN A 96 -7.24 4.65 6.39
CA GLN A 96 -8.32 4.63 7.38
C GLN A 96 -9.30 5.80 7.21
N THR A 97 -8.83 6.96 6.75
CA THR A 97 -9.70 8.13 6.49
C THR A 97 -10.65 7.90 5.30
N ILE A 98 -10.26 7.10 4.32
CA ILE A 98 -11.09 6.81 3.14
C ILE A 98 -12.21 5.81 3.47
N LEU A 99 -11.94 4.86 4.38
CA LEU A 99 -12.89 3.80 4.72
C LEU A 99 -14.00 4.35 5.63
N PRO A 100 -15.27 3.92 5.42
CA PRO A 100 -16.42 4.46 6.15
C PRO A 100 -16.50 3.99 7.62
N ALA A 101 -15.73 2.96 7.99
CA ALA A 101 -15.65 2.42 9.35
C ALA A 101 -14.25 1.91 9.67
N PRO A 102 -13.91 1.76 10.96
CA PRO A 102 -12.61 1.22 11.36
C PRO A 102 -12.38 -0.20 10.84
N VAL A 103 -11.13 -0.48 10.44
CA VAL A 103 -10.66 -1.80 10.01
C VAL A 103 -9.56 -2.30 10.93
N SER A 104 -9.36 -3.62 11.00
CA SER A 104 -8.22 -4.19 11.70
C SER A 104 -6.90 -3.78 11.05
N VAL A 105 -5.86 -3.58 11.86
CA VAL A 105 -4.51 -3.24 11.39
C VAL A 105 -3.54 -4.29 11.88
N HIS A 106 -2.92 -5.03 10.95
CA HIS A 106 -1.93 -6.05 11.25
C HIS A 106 -0.59 -5.68 10.65
N HIS A 107 0.41 -5.49 11.51
CA HIS A 107 1.72 -5.04 11.09
C HIS A 107 2.59 -6.21 10.66
N LEU A 108 3.28 -6.07 9.53
CA LEU A 108 4.33 -6.97 9.09
C LEU A 108 5.69 -6.28 9.17
N GLY A 109 6.60 -6.84 9.94
CA GLY A 109 7.98 -6.39 10.02
C GLY A 109 8.85 -7.25 9.11
N LEU A 110 9.25 -6.66 7.98
CA LEU A 110 10.09 -7.30 6.98
C LEU A 110 11.32 -6.43 6.73
N PHE A 111 12.51 -7.01 6.79
CA PHE A 111 13.71 -6.33 6.36
C PHE A 111 14.49 -7.18 5.35
N ARG A 112 15.29 -6.50 4.55
CA ARG A 112 16.18 -7.17 3.61
C ARG A 112 17.51 -7.45 4.29
N GLU A 113 17.90 -8.70 4.33
CA GLU A 113 19.24 -9.06 4.79
C GLU A 113 20.30 -8.47 3.85
N LYS A 114 21.37 -7.89 4.44
CA LYS A 114 22.36 -7.12 3.66
C LYS A 114 23.20 -7.97 2.72
N LEU A 115 23.43 -9.25 3.04
CA LEU A 115 24.28 -10.16 2.26
C LEU A 115 23.50 -10.90 1.19
N THR A 116 22.35 -11.48 1.55
CA THR A 116 21.55 -12.33 0.64
C THR A 116 20.50 -11.55 -0.13
N LEU A 117 20.19 -10.33 0.31
CA LEU A 117 19.09 -9.48 -0.19
C LEU A 117 17.70 -10.14 -0.04
N GLN A 118 17.61 -11.25 0.69
CA GLN A 118 16.34 -11.95 0.95
C GLN A 118 15.53 -11.23 2.03
N PRO A 119 14.19 -11.25 1.93
CA PRO A 119 13.33 -10.72 2.98
C PRO A 119 13.40 -11.63 4.21
N VAL A 120 13.54 -11.01 5.37
CA VAL A 120 13.49 -11.69 6.69
C VAL A 120 12.33 -11.08 7.46
N GLU A 121 11.37 -11.92 7.86
CA GLU A 121 10.29 -11.53 8.74
C GLU A 121 10.80 -11.51 10.18
N TYR A 122 10.67 -10.36 10.84
CA TYR A 122 11.04 -10.20 12.27
C TYR A 122 9.84 -9.87 13.15
N TYR A 123 8.71 -9.56 12.56
CA TYR A 123 7.48 -9.26 13.25
C TYR A 123 6.26 -9.60 12.40
N ASN A 124 5.33 -10.37 12.95
CA ASN A 124 4.08 -10.71 12.31
C ASN A 124 3.00 -10.84 13.39
N ASN A 125 1.98 -9.99 13.35
CA ASN A 125 0.85 -10.06 14.27
C ASN A 125 -0.46 -10.46 13.61
N LEU A 126 -0.38 -11.17 12.49
CA LEU A 126 -1.58 -11.78 11.91
C LEU A 126 -2.18 -12.80 12.91
N PRO A 127 -3.50 -12.79 13.12
CA PRO A 127 -4.15 -13.75 14.00
C PRO A 127 -3.93 -15.19 13.53
N GLN A 128 -3.60 -16.09 14.47
CA GLN A 128 -3.43 -17.52 14.16
C GLN A 128 -4.77 -18.23 13.87
N SER A 129 -5.90 -17.65 14.32
CA SER A 129 -7.23 -18.24 14.13
C SER A 129 -7.79 -17.90 12.75
N GLN A 130 -8.06 -18.91 11.94
CA GLN A 130 -8.72 -18.77 10.64
C GLN A 130 -10.14 -18.16 10.72
N ALA A 131 -10.80 -18.22 11.86
CA ALA A 131 -12.13 -17.65 12.05
C ALA A 131 -12.18 -16.10 11.97
N LYS A 132 -11.01 -15.44 11.94
CA LYS A 132 -10.87 -13.98 11.88
C LYS A 132 -10.13 -13.48 10.65
N VAL A 133 -10.00 -14.31 9.64
CA VAL A 133 -9.32 -13.91 8.39
C VAL A 133 -10.19 -12.93 7.63
N ALA A 134 -9.63 -11.78 7.29
CA ALA A 134 -10.27 -10.81 6.42
C ALA A 134 -10.34 -11.37 4.98
N LYS A 135 -11.33 -10.95 4.22
CA LYS A 135 -11.41 -11.31 2.79
C LYS A 135 -10.46 -10.48 1.95
N LEU A 136 -10.31 -9.21 2.29
CA LEU A 136 -9.45 -8.26 1.62
C LEU A 136 -8.36 -7.75 2.56
N ALA A 137 -7.10 -7.89 2.15
CA ALA A 137 -5.98 -7.23 2.80
C ALA A 137 -5.48 -6.06 1.95
N ILE A 138 -5.28 -4.90 2.57
CA ILE A 138 -4.70 -3.71 1.95
C ILE A 138 -3.27 -3.56 2.49
N ILE A 139 -2.28 -3.93 1.69
CA ILE A 139 -0.86 -3.69 2.01
C ILE A 139 -0.54 -2.22 1.73
N VAL A 140 0.13 -1.57 2.66
CA VAL A 140 0.67 -0.22 2.46
C VAL A 140 2.18 -0.23 2.70
N ASP A 141 2.92 0.10 1.66
CA ASP A 141 4.37 0.29 1.69
C ASP A 141 4.76 1.38 0.67
N PRO A 142 5.32 2.50 1.10
CA PRO A 142 5.63 3.60 0.19
C PRO A 142 6.54 3.23 -0.98
N ILE A 143 7.36 2.19 -0.87
CA ILE A 143 8.40 1.87 -1.85
C ILE A 143 8.40 0.39 -2.23
N ILE A 144 8.24 0.11 -3.52
CA ILE A 144 8.50 -1.23 -4.09
C ILE A 144 9.76 -1.15 -4.95
N ALA A 145 10.93 -1.48 -4.38
CA ALA A 145 12.21 -1.44 -5.09
C ALA A 145 12.48 -2.75 -5.84
N THR A 146 13.00 -3.78 -5.18
CA THR A 146 13.21 -5.10 -5.79
C THR A 146 11.97 -5.98 -5.81
N GLY A 147 10.93 -5.61 -5.08
CA GLY A 147 9.69 -6.37 -4.95
C GLY A 147 9.71 -7.47 -3.88
N GLN A 148 10.87 -7.90 -3.41
CA GLN A 148 10.99 -9.06 -2.50
C GLN A 148 10.19 -8.91 -1.20
N THR A 149 10.19 -7.72 -0.58
CA THR A 149 9.39 -7.44 0.62
C THR A 149 7.89 -7.53 0.34
N CYS A 150 7.46 -6.97 -0.79
CA CYS A 150 6.06 -7.04 -1.22
C CYS A 150 5.64 -8.49 -1.51
N ILE A 151 6.48 -9.27 -2.21
CA ILE A 151 6.27 -10.70 -2.48
C ILE A 151 6.08 -11.46 -1.16
N ALA A 152 6.99 -11.31 -0.21
CA ALA A 152 6.88 -11.98 1.09
C ALA A 152 5.59 -11.62 1.83
N ALA A 153 5.17 -10.34 1.80
CA ALA A 153 3.92 -9.91 2.40
C ALA A 153 2.69 -10.53 1.70
N ILE A 154 2.68 -10.59 0.37
CA ILE A 154 1.62 -11.23 -0.41
C ILE A 154 1.54 -12.73 -0.06
N GLN A 155 2.68 -13.43 0.01
CA GLN A 155 2.74 -14.85 0.39
C GLN A 155 2.18 -15.09 1.80
N SER A 156 2.64 -14.31 2.80
CA SER A 156 2.15 -14.43 4.17
C SER A 156 0.63 -14.22 4.27
N LEU A 157 0.07 -13.26 3.53
CA LEU A 157 -1.37 -13.01 3.52
C LEU A 157 -2.16 -14.08 2.79
N LYS A 158 -1.64 -14.60 1.67
CA LYS A 158 -2.22 -15.72 0.94
C LYS A 158 -2.26 -16.98 1.81
N GLU A 159 -1.17 -17.28 2.54
CA GLU A 159 -1.09 -18.39 3.50
C GLU A 159 -2.04 -18.18 4.68
N TRP A 160 -2.21 -16.94 5.13
CA TRP A 160 -3.17 -16.60 6.18
C TRP A 160 -4.63 -16.83 5.71
N GLY A 161 -4.90 -16.79 4.40
CA GLY A 161 -6.17 -17.18 3.80
C GLY A 161 -7.04 -16.03 3.34
N VAL A 162 -6.49 -14.84 3.06
CA VAL A 162 -7.26 -13.75 2.43
C VAL A 162 -7.68 -14.12 0.99
N GLU A 163 -8.82 -13.61 0.55
CA GLU A 163 -9.32 -13.86 -0.82
C GLU A 163 -8.64 -12.92 -1.84
N LYS A 164 -8.29 -11.70 -1.41
CA LYS A 164 -7.65 -10.67 -2.26
C LYS A 164 -6.68 -9.80 -1.49
N VAL A 165 -5.71 -9.26 -2.23
CA VAL A 165 -4.73 -8.28 -1.76
C VAL A 165 -4.76 -7.05 -2.67
N ILE A 166 -4.84 -5.87 -2.09
CA ILE A 166 -4.55 -4.59 -2.75
C ILE A 166 -3.25 -4.06 -2.16
N VAL A 167 -2.28 -3.75 -3.01
CA VAL A 167 -1.03 -3.11 -2.60
C VAL A 167 -1.05 -1.65 -3.00
N LEU A 168 -0.82 -0.75 -2.05
CA LEU A 168 -0.68 0.68 -2.30
C LEU A 168 0.77 1.10 -2.10
N SER A 169 1.39 1.66 -3.12
CA SER A 169 2.77 2.15 -3.05
C SER A 169 2.95 3.50 -3.71
N VAL A 170 3.68 4.39 -3.04
CA VAL A 170 3.93 5.75 -3.54
C VAL A 170 4.82 5.73 -4.78
N LEU A 171 5.85 4.87 -4.77
CA LEU A 171 6.79 4.73 -5.88
C LEU A 171 7.26 3.29 -6.02
N GLY A 172 7.26 2.78 -7.24
CA GLY A 172 7.80 1.47 -7.58
C GLY A 172 8.92 1.52 -8.61
N ALA A 173 9.79 0.52 -8.62
CA ALA A 173 10.64 0.22 -9.76
C ALA A 173 9.95 -0.82 -10.64
N ILE A 174 10.00 -0.64 -11.97
CA ILE A 174 9.35 -1.54 -12.93
C ILE A 174 9.68 -3.01 -12.65
N PRO A 175 10.96 -3.43 -12.49
CA PRO A 175 11.26 -4.84 -12.24
C PRO A 175 10.67 -5.37 -10.94
N GLY A 176 10.69 -4.57 -9.87
CA GLY A 176 10.17 -5.00 -8.57
C GLY A 176 8.66 -5.11 -8.54
N VAL A 177 7.96 -4.13 -9.14
CA VAL A 177 6.49 -4.15 -9.24
C VAL A 177 6.03 -5.31 -10.13
N THR A 178 6.72 -5.56 -11.24
CA THR A 178 6.43 -6.69 -12.13
C THR A 178 6.60 -8.03 -11.42
N SER A 179 7.68 -8.19 -10.65
CA SER A 179 7.90 -9.41 -9.87
C SER A 179 6.85 -9.61 -8.78
N ALA A 180 6.48 -8.54 -8.05
CA ALA A 180 5.44 -8.61 -7.03
C ALA A 180 4.06 -8.93 -7.62
N ALA A 181 3.73 -8.35 -8.79
CA ALA A 181 2.47 -8.61 -9.47
C ALA A 181 2.34 -10.06 -9.98
N ALA A 182 3.47 -10.71 -10.27
CA ALA A 182 3.52 -12.10 -10.74
C ALA A 182 3.39 -13.13 -9.61
N GLU A 183 3.50 -12.74 -8.33
CA GLU A 183 3.44 -13.66 -7.20
C GLU A 183 2.06 -14.32 -7.02
N TRP A 184 1.02 -13.53 -7.16
CA TRP A 184 -0.37 -14.00 -7.09
C TRP A 184 -1.27 -13.15 -8.01
N PRO A 185 -1.16 -13.31 -9.35
CA PRO A 185 -1.80 -12.41 -10.32
C PRO A 185 -3.33 -12.32 -10.21
N GLU A 186 -3.97 -13.44 -9.89
CA GLU A 186 -5.43 -13.54 -9.79
C GLU A 186 -6.01 -12.94 -8.49
N GLY A 187 -5.20 -12.85 -7.44
CA GLY A 187 -5.61 -12.37 -6.12
C GLY A 187 -5.00 -11.02 -5.72
N THR A 188 -4.12 -10.44 -6.53
CA THR A 188 -3.39 -9.21 -6.15
C THR A 188 -3.57 -8.11 -7.18
N GLU A 189 -3.91 -6.90 -6.69
CA GLU A 189 -3.91 -5.66 -7.46
C GLU A 189 -2.87 -4.71 -6.86
N ILE A 190 -1.96 -4.19 -7.68
CA ILE A 190 -0.91 -3.26 -7.24
C ILE A 190 -1.17 -1.87 -7.80
N TRP A 191 -1.34 -0.91 -6.91
CA TRP A 191 -1.54 0.48 -7.23
C TRP A 191 -0.32 1.31 -6.85
N VAL A 192 0.25 2.01 -7.83
CA VAL A 192 1.45 2.82 -7.64
C VAL A 192 1.23 4.27 -8.05
N GLY A 193 1.76 5.19 -7.25
CA GLY A 193 1.73 6.61 -7.57
C GLY A 193 2.64 6.99 -8.73
N GLY A 194 3.70 6.23 -8.95
CA GLY A 194 4.62 6.38 -10.07
C GLY A 194 5.56 5.19 -10.21
N LEU A 195 6.20 5.07 -11.37
CA LEU A 195 7.20 4.04 -11.66
C LEU A 195 8.50 4.67 -12.14
N ASP A 196 9.60 4.09 -11.71
CA ASP A 196 10.95 4.36 -12.20
C ASP A 196 11.53 3.11 -12.89
N GLU A 197 12.39 3.32 -13.87
CA GLU A 197 12.86 2.23 -14.74
C GLU A 197 13.85 1.28 -14.07
N GLY A 198 14.66 1.79 -13.14
CA GLY A 198 15.81 1.03 -12.66
C GLY A 198 16.09 1.10 -11.17
N LEU A 199 17.05 0.28 -10.80
CA LEU A 199 17.63 0.20 -9.46
C LEU A 199 19.13 0.52 -9.52
N THR A 200 19.67 1.03 -8.43
CA THR A 200 21.11 1.11 -8.20
C THR A 200 21.66 -0.27 -7.79
N ASP A 201 22.99 -0.44 -7.81
CA ASP A 201 23.66 -1.67 -7.36
C ASP A 201 23.32 -2.03 -5.88
N LYS A 202 22.89 -1.04 -5.09
CA LYS A 202 22.43 -1.23 -3.72
C LYS A 202 20.92 -1.52 -3.61
N GLY A 203 20.24 -1.71 -4.74
CA GLY A 203 18.79 -2.00 -4.77
C GLY A 203 17.89 -0.81 -4.45
N MET A 204 18.38 0.42 -4.53
CA MET A 204 17.57 1.63 -4.38
C MET A 204 16.97 2.03 -5.73
N ILE A 205 15.76 2.57 -5.72
CA ILE A 205 15.10 3.05 -6.95
C ILE A 205 15.89 4.24 -7.53
N LYS A 206 16.04 4.26 -8.86
CA LYS A 206 16.73 5.33 -9.60
C LYS A 206 15.81 5.89 -10.70
N PRO A 207 15.53 7.21 -10.72
CA PRO A 207 16.05 8.28 -9.85
C PRO A 207 15.54 8.20 -8.41
N GLY A 208 14.38 7.60 -8.14
CA GLY A 208 13.86 7.33 -6.81
C GLY A 208 13.50 8.58 -6.00
N LEU A 209 13.56 8.42 -4.69
CA LEU A 209 13.33 9.51 -3.71
C LEU A 209 14.16 9.32 -2.42
N GLY A 210 15.20 8.46 -2.47
CA GLY A 210 16.03 8.12 -1.32
C GLY A 210 15.39 7.04 -0.42
N ASP A 211 15.92 6.88 0.80
CA ASP A 211 15.34 5.99 1.80
C ASP A 211 14.15 6.67 2.48
N ILE A 212 12.95 6.19 2.18
CA ILE A 212 11.73 6.81 2.68
C ILE A 212 11.57 6.61 4.19
N GLY A 213 12.02 5.48 4.73
CA GLY A 213 11.98 5.21 6.17
C GLY A 213 12.84 6.20 6.95
N ASP A 214 14.04 6.46 6.47
CA ASP A 214 14.93 7.46 7.07
C ASP A 214 14.39 8.88 6.95
N ARG A 215 13.79 9.21 5.81
CA ARG A 215 13.15 10.53 5.60
C ARG A 215 11.93 10.75 6.48
N LEU A 216 11.11 9.72 6.71
CA LEU A 216 9.91 9.78 7.56
C LEU A 216 10.27 9.87 9.05
N PHE A 217 11.32 9.17 9.49
CA PHE A 217 11.60 8.92 10.91
C PHE A 217 12.93 9.51 11.39
N LEU A 218 13.63 10.28 10.55
CA LEU A 218 14.92 10.94 10.88
C LEU A 218 15.99 9.97 11.38
N THR A 219 16.07 8.77 10.81
CA THR A 219 17.01 7.72 11.22
C THR A 219 18.27 7.67 10.35
N LEU A 220 18.64 8.78 9.74
CA LEU A 220 19.84 8.92 8.90
C LEU A 220 21.11 8.49 9.66
N GLY A 221 21.94 7.66 9.00
CA GLY A 221 23.26 7.28 9.53
C GLY A 221 23.31 5.93 10.26
N LYS A 222 22.35 5.04 10.04
CA LYS A 222 22.42 3.64 10.50
C LYS A 222 23.02 2.71 9.45
#